data_b571f37da88fad1a30ce35a202b2d2d5
#
_entry.id   b571f37da88fad1a30ce35a202b2d2d5
#
_cell.length_a   1.000
_cell.length_b   1.000
_cell.length_c   1.000
_cell.angle_alpha   90.00
_cell.angle_beta   90.00
_cell.angle_gamma   90.00
#
_symmetry.space_group_name_H-M   'P 1'
#
loop_
_entity.id
_entity.type
_entity.pdbx_description
1 polymer ?
#
loop_
_entity_poly.entity_id
_entity_poly.type
_entity_poly.pdbx_seq_one_letter_code
_entity_poly.pdbx_strand_id
1 'polypeptide(L)'
;MFWSKRIVIGDGERALLYRNRQFECVLEPGVHRMFDPLTRIEVRTYNIAAPEYAGHDVDALIARLGERLGETFVFADIGADEVGLVSKNGKLEDVLAPGSRRLYWRGLVKIEVERVSLADGLAVRSDIANRLRQLGTLGKLAVVADVPAESAGLVFIDGKLAQVLGAGGHAFWNFRKNVAVDVIELRVQSLEVSGQELLTRDKVSLRVNLAASIRVTDPVAARTRVAKFGDYVYRELQFGLRKAIAAKTLDELLGDKASLDADIFGYVRGRVTELGIEVLGVGVKDVILPGEMKDILNSVVQAEKAAQANVIRRREEANATRSLLNTAKLIEDSPVLMRLKELETLEKVTEKIDKLTVFGGLDGVLKQLVTMK
;
A
#
# COMPACT_ATOMS: atom_id res chain seq x y z
N MET A 1 78.16 -2.32 -30.08
CA MET A 1 76.79 -1.85 -30.48
C MET A 1 75.96 -1.53 -29.24
N PHE A 2 76.37 -0.62 -28.40
CA PHE A 2 75.71 -0.29 -27.11
C PHE A 2 74.68 0.85 -27.19
N TRP A 3 74.37 1.33 -28.39
CA TRP A 3 73.60 2.60 -28.59
C TRP A 3 72.26 2.43 -29.26
N SER A 4 71.83 1.16 -29.51
CA SER A 4 70.50 0.88 -30.09
C SER A 4 69.62 0.09 -29.10
N LYS A 5 68.48 0.64 -28.78
CA LYS A 5 67.43 -0.01 -27.98
C LYS A 5 66.54 -0.82 -28.92
N ARG A 6 66.41 -2.13 -28.67
CA ARG A 6 65.48 -3.02 -29.37
C ARG A 6 64.21 -3.12 -28.53
N ILE A 7 63.08 -2.78 -29.14
CA ILE A 7 61.73 -2.80 -28.53
C ILE A 7 60.94 -3.79 -29.35
N VAL A 8 60.27 -4.75 -28.65
CA VAL A 8 59.40 -5.74 -29.27
C VAL A 8 58.00 -5.49 -28.75
N ILE A 9 57.06 -5.22 -29.66
CA ILE A 9 55.64 -5.00 -29.34
C ILE A 9 54.88 -6.22 -29.88
N GLY A 10 54.13 -6.89 -29.02
CA GLY A 10 53.31 -8.03 -29.40
C GLY A 10 52.09 -7.64 -30.23
N ASP A 11 51.47 -8.63 -30.92
CA ASP A 11 50.29 -8.40 -31.78
C ASP A 11 49.08 -7.87 -30.98
N GLY A 12 48.96 -8.28 -29.69
CA GLY A 12 47.92 -7.78 -28.77
C GLY A 12 48.29 -6.51 -28.03
N GLU A 13 49.38 -5.84 -28.43
CA GLU A 13 49.91 -4.66 -27.74
C GLU A 13 50.03 -3.45 -28.65
N ARG A 14 50.02 -2.27 -28.01
CA ARG A 14 50.43 -0.97 -28.61
C ARG A 14 51.34 -0.30 -27.61
N ALA A 15 52.24 0.53 -28.09
CA ALA A 15 53.10 1.27 -27.20
C ALA A 15 53.15 2.76 -27.57
N LEU A 16 53.28 3.61 -26.56
CA LEU A 16 53.51 5.04 -26.69
C LEU A 16 55.02 5.26 -26.47
N LEU A 17 55.63 5.95 -27.46
CA LEU A 17 56.99 6.35 -27.43
C LEU A 17 57.12 7.79 -26.91
N TYR A 18 57.92 7.97 -25.90
CA TYR A 18 58.28 9.27 -25.37
C TYR A 18 59.77 9.49 -25.50
N ARG A 19 60.17 10.64 -26.04
CA ARG A 19 61.54 11.11 -26.10
C ARG A 19 61.71 12.36 -25.25
N ASN A 20 62.65 12.36 -24.33
CA ASN A 20 62.81 13.46 -23.38
C ASN A 20 61.52 13.78 -22.61
N ARG A 21 60.71 12.76 -22.25
CA ARG A 21 59.40 12.87 -21.63
C ARG A 21 58.31 13.51 -22.49
N GLN A 22 58.56 13.73 -23.78
CA GLN A 22 57.57 14.25 -24.74
C GLN A 22 57.07 13.09 -25.61
N PHE A 23 55.77 13.00 -25.81
CA PHE A 23 55.16 12.02 -26.70
C PHE A 23 55.67 12.27 -28.15
N GLU A 24 56.12 11.21 -28.78
CA GLU A 24 56.67 11.23 -30.16
C GLU A 24 55.72 10.51 -31.12
N CYS A 25 55.42 9.25 -30.89
CA CYS A 25 54.55 8.45 -31.75
C CYS A 25 53.96 7.22 -31.04
N VAL A 26 53.01 6.56 -31.72
CA VAL A 26 52.47 5.24 -31.34
C VAL A 26 53.27 4.17 -32.11
N LEU A 27 53.69 3.13 -31.41
CA LEU A 27 54.33 1.98 -32.00
C LEU A 27 53.35 0.87 -32.25
N GLU A 28 53.30 0.39 -33.48
CA GLU A 28 52.55 -0.77 -33.94
C GLU A 28 53.25 -2.09 -33.52
N PRO A 29 52.60 -3.25 -33.60
CA PRO A 29 53.22 -4.52 -33.37
C PRO A 29 54.44 -4.74 -34.27
N GLY A 30 55.47 -5.32 -33.69
CA GLY A 30 56.72 -5.60 -34.44
C GLY A 30 57.97 -5.30 -33.63
N VAL A 31 59.11 -5.38 -34.34
CA VAL A 31 60.42 -5.14 -33.74
C VAL A 31 60.95 -3.78 -34.19
N HIS A 32 61.04 -2.87 -33.25
CA HIS A 32 61.54 -1.53 -33.47
C HIS A 32 62.96 -1.40 -32.93
N ARG A 33 63.84 -0.85 -33.74
CA ARG A 33 65.22 -0.56 -33.35
C ARG A 33 65.46 0.93 -33.40
N MET A 34 65.82 1.54 -32.27
CA MET A 34 65.98 2.97 -32.13
C MET A 34 67.34 3.30 -31.55
N PHE A 35 67.92 4.35 -32.07
CA PHE A 35 69.19 4.86 -31.56
C PHE A 35 68.95 5.72 -30.33
N ASP A 36 69.46 5.31 -29.17
CA ASP A 36 69.25 5.98 -27.89
C ASP A 36 70.52 6.00 -27.02
N PRO A 37 71.53 6.76 -27.40
CA PRO A 37 72.81 6.78 -26.68
C PRO A 37 72.71 7.43 -25.30
N LEU A 38 71.65 8.22 -25.03
CA LEU A 38 71.50 8.99 -23.80
C LEU A 38 70.32 8.48 -22.92
N THR A 39 69.77 7.29 -23.26
CA THR A 39 68.63 6.68 -22.55
C THR A 39 67.45 7.62 -22.35
N ARG A 40 67.14 8.41 -23.40
CA ARG A 40 66.05 9.40 -23.39
C ARG A 40 64.72 8.83 -23.89
N ILE A 41 64.71 7.60 -24.39
CA ILE A 41 63.55 6.96 -24.94
C ILE A 41 62.87 6.15 -23.82
N GLU A 42 61.64 6.52 -23.50
CA GLU A 42 60.70 5.76 -22.65
C GLU A 42 59.59 5.17 -23.52
N VAL A 43 59.29 3.89 -23.32
CA VAL A 43 58.25 3.16 -24.03
C VAL A 43 57.29 2.62 -23.02
N ARG A 44 56.01 2.98 -23.17
CA ARG A 44 54.91 2.45 -22.33
C ARG A 44 54.05 1.54 -23.19
N THR A 45 54.02 0.28 -22.85
CA THR A 45 53.26 -0.75 -23.55
C THR A 45 51.91 -0.95 -22.91
N TYR A 46 50.88 -1.06 -23.76
CA TYR A 46 49.50 -1.27 -23.37
C TYR A 46 48.92 -2.49 -24.05
N ASN A 47 48.17 -3.28 -23.32
CA ASN A 47 47.46 -4.42 -23.87
C ASN A 47 46.11 -3.94 -24.45
N ILE A 48 45.92 -4.11 -25.78
CA ILE A 48 44.69 -3.67 -26.45
C ILE A 48 43.50 -4.63 -26.31
N ALA A 49 43.72 -5.82 -25.68
CA ALA A 49 42.61 -6.64 -25.25
C ALA A 49 41.82 -5.98 -24.10
N ALA A 50 42.49 -5.14 -23.30
CA ALA A 50 41.86 -4.17 -22.40
C ALA A 50 41.82 -2.80 -23.08
N PRO A 51 40.78 -2.48 -23.85
CA PRO A 51 40.82 -1.37 -24.79
C PRO A 51 40.86 0.01 -24.16
N GLU A 52 40.47 0.15 -22.90
CA GLU A 52 40.47 1.43 -22.18
C GLU A 52 41.91 1.90 -21.94
N TYR A 53 42.20 3.14 -22.33
CA TYR A 53 43.51 3.75 -22.07
C TYR A 53 43.64 4.13 -20.58
N ALA A 54 44.55 3.48 -19.89
CA ALA A 54 44.77 3.66 -18.46
C ALA A 54 45.76 4.78 -18.08
N GLY A 55 46.19 5.63 -19.04
CA GLY A 55 47.10 6.72 -18.77
C GLY A 55 46.44 7.97 -18.21
N HIS A 56 47.22 8.78 -17.49
CA HIS A 56 46.75 10.04 -16.90
C HIS A 56 46.88 11.24 -17.82
N ASP A 57 47.44 11.05 -19.01
CA ASP A 57 47.82 12.09 -19.98
C ASP A 57 46.85 12.15 -21.18
N VAL A 58 45.60 11.81 -20.96
CA VAL A 58 44.54 11.76 -22.00
C VAL A 58 44.47 13.07 -22.78
N ASP A 59 44.36 14.23 -22.10
CA ASP A 59 44.27 15.54 -22.78
C ASP A 59 45.54 15.92 -23.55
N ALA A 60 46.72 15.54 -23.03
CA ALA A 60 47.98 15.73 -23.70
C ALA A 60 48.10 14.91 -24.99
N LEU A 61 47.63 13.66 -24.95
CA LEU A 61 47.58 12.79 -26.13
C LEU A 61 46.60 13.31 -27.18
N ILE A 62 45.43 13.76 -26.77
CA ILE A 62 44.42 14.35 -27.67
C ILE A 62 45.05 15.58 -28.39
N ALA A 63 45.67 16.46 -27.64
CA ALA A 63 46.28 17.65 -28.19
C ALA A 63 47.46 17.35 -29.16
N ARG A 64 48.24 16.31 -28.87
CA ARG A 64 49.40 15.92 -29.67
C ARG A 64 49.06 15.10 -30.90
N LEU A 65 48.07 14.20 -30.82
CA LEU A 65 47.67 13.37 -31.95
C LEU A 65 46.76 14.15 -32.93
N GLY A 66 45.98 15.12 -32.46
CA GLY A 66 45.09 15.93 -33.29
C GLY A 66 44.23 15.09 -34.23
N GLU A 67 44.30 15.32 -35.52
CA GLU A 67 43.53 14.59 -36.55
C GLU A 67 43.86 13.08 -36.60
N ARG A 68 45.10 12.71 -36.24
CA ARG A 68 45.53 11.28 -36.22
C ARG A 68 45.00 10.50 -35.03
N LEU A 69 44.35 11.17 -34.08
CA LEU A 69 43.75 10.50 -32.90
C LEU A 69 42.82 9.38 -33.32
N GLY A 70 41.97 9.63 -34.32
CA GLY A 70 40.99 8.67 -34.84
C GLY A 70 41.56 7.43 -35.49
N GLU A 71 42.84 7.41 -35.88
CA GLU A 71 43.53 6.24 -36.44
C GLU A 71 43.84 5.22 -35.32
N THR A 72 44.22 5.70 -34.13
CA THR A 72 44.72 4.90 -33.03
C THR A 72 43.68 4.66 -31.93
N PHE A 73 42.83 5.65 -31.68
CA PHE A 73 41.86 5.62 -30.57
C PHE A 73 40.43 5.88 -31.03
N VAL A 74 39.49 5.36 -30.26
CA VAL A 74 38.13 5.86 -30.23
C VAL A 74 38.05 6.84 -29.07
N PHE A 75 37.76 8.10 -29.40
CA PHE A 75 37.64 9.19 -28.42
C PHE A 75 36.18 9.34 -27.97
N ALA A 76 35.94 9.08 -26.69
CA ALA A 76 34.68 9.34 -26.02
C ALA A 76 34.79 10.68 -25.30
N ASP A 77 34.25 11.72 -25.89
CA ASP A 77 34.07 13.05 -25.27
C ASP A 77 32.58 13.25 -25.01
N ILE A 78 32.20 13.17 -23.73
CA ILE A 78 30.81 13.22 -23.32
C ILE A 78 30.51 14.64 -22.83
N GLY A 79 29.51 15.26 -23.44
CA GLY A 79 29.08 16.60 -23.07
C GLY A 79 28.54 16.67 -21.64
N ALA A 80 28.40 17.90 -21.17
CA ALA A 80 27.91 18.14 -19.80
C ALA A 80 26.46 17.64 -19.58
N ASP A 81 25.65 17.59 -20.62
CA ASP A 81 24.26 17.17 -20.60
C ASP A 81 24.05 15.86 -21.39
N GLU A 82 25.08 15.02 -21.45
CA GLU A 82 25.05 13.74 -22.15
C GLU A 82 25.56 12.61 -21.27
N VAL A 83 25.11 11.40 -21.59
CA VAL A 83 25.63 10.14 -21.04
C VAL A 83 26.18 9.32 -22.18
N GLY A 84 27.36 8.73 -22.01
CA GLY A 84 27.99 7.88 -23.00
C GLY A 84 27.73 6.40 -22.71
N LEU A 85 27.13 5.69 -23.66
CA LEU A 85 26.97 4.23 -23.60
C LEU A 85 28.11 3.58 -24.37
N VAL A 86 28.96 2.86 -23.68
CA VAL A 86 30.13 2.19 -24.26
C VAL A 86 29.80 0.73 -24.54
N SER A 87 29.81 0.36 -25.81
CA SER A 87 29.64 -1.01 -26.27
C SER A 87 30.94 -1.61 -26.75
N LYS A 88 31.26 -2.82 -26.31
CA LYS A 88 32.38 -3.64 -26.77
C LYS A 88 31.85 -4.81 -27.57
N ASN A 89 32.25 -4.90 -28.83
CA ASN A 89 31.76 -5.92 -29.76
C ASN A 89 30.21 -6.02 -29.80
N GLY A 90 29.54 -4.87 -29.78
CA GLY A 90 28.06 -4.77 -29.81
C GLY A 90 27.34 -5.03 -28.48
N LYS A 91 28.09 -5.31 -27.39
CA LYS A 91 27.51 -5.48 -26.05
C LYS A 91 27.80 -4.24 -25.20
N LEU A 92 26.76 -3.68 -24.57
CA LEU A 92 26.91 -2.62 -23.60
C LEU A 92 27.70 -3.13 -22.39
N GLU A 93 28.79 -2.47 -22.04
CA GLU A 93 29.64 -2.81 -20.89
C GLU A 93 29.78 -1.70 -19.86
N ASP A 94 29.81 -0.44 -20.31
CA ASP A 94 30.04 0.68 -19.41
C ASP A 94 29.19 1.89 -19.77
N VAL A 95 29.01 2.78 -18.80
CA VAL A 95 28.30 4.05 -18.95
C VAL A 95 29.19 5.18 -18.45
N LEU A 96 29.46 6.10 -19.33
CA LEU A 96 30.26 7.28 -19.03
C LEU A 96 29.38 8.41 -18.50
N ALA A 97 29.75 8.95 -17.36
CA ALA A 97 29.05 10.08 -16.75
C ALA A 97 29.23 11.36 -17.58
N PRO A 98 28.31 12.33 -17.42
CA PRO A 98 28.42 13.63 -18.04
C PRO A 98 29.76 14.30 -17.79
N GLY A 99 30.33 14.92 -18.83
CA GLY A 99 31.62 15.63 -18.77
C GLY A 99 32.83 14.72 -18.73
N SER A 100 32.68 13.41 -18.90
CA SER A 100 33.82 12.49 -18.91
C SER A 100 34.49 12.40 -20.27
N ARG A 101 35.82 12.24 -20.26
CA ARG A 101 36.65 12.02 -21.43
C ARG A 101 37.41 10.73 -21.28
N ARG A 102 37.32 9.83 -22.29
CA ARG A 102 38.02 8.56 -22.31
C ARG A 102 38.56 8.24 -23.69
N LEU A 103 39.70 7.55 -23.71
CA LEU A 103 40.29 6.99 -24.93
C LEU A 103 40.23 5.49 -24.89
N TYR A 104 39.88 4.89 -26.00
CA TYR A 104 39.88 3.44 -26.17
C TYR A 104 40.76 3.09 -27.39
N TRP A 105 41.68 2.13 -27.20
CA TRP A 105 42.51 1.63 -28.29
C TRP A 105 41.66 1.04 -29.40
N ARG A 106 41.94 1.40 -30.64
CA ARG A 106 41.41 0.67 -31.79
C ARG A 106 42.20 -0.60 -32.01
N GLY A 107 41.55 -1.69 -32.39
CA GLY A 107 42.24 -2.95 -32.71
C GLY A 107 41.33 -4.14 -32.48
N LEU A 108 41.73 -5.03 -31.57
CA LEU A 108 41.09 -6.33 -31.32
C LEU A 108 39.61 -6.23 -30.88
N VAL A 109 39.25 -5.18 -30.17
CA VAL A 109 37.90 -4.95 -29.64
C VAL A 109 37.25 -3.81 -30.36
N LYS A 110 36.08 -4.03 -30.95
CA LYS A 110 35.28 -2.96 -31.56
C LYS A 110 34.59 -2.16 -30.46
N ILE A 111 34.97 -0.90 -30.32
CA ILE A 111 34.36 0.05 -29.37
C ILE A 111 33.41 0.98 -30.12
N GLU A 112 32.20 1.09 -29.61
CA GLU A 112 31.17 2.02 -30.05
C GLU A 112 30.67 2.83 -28.84
N VAL A 113 30.58 4.16 -29.03
CA VAL A 113 30.10 5.05 -27.98
C VAL A 113 28.87 5.79 -28.52
N GLU A 114 27.72 5.45 -27.93
CA GLU A 114 26.43 6.11 -28.19
C GLU A 114 26.25 7.24 -27.16
N ARG A 115 25.95 8.46 -27.60
CA ARG A 115 25.65 9.60 -26.73
C ARG A 115 24.16 9.72 -26.56
N VAL A 116 23.70 9.82 -25.30
CA VAL A 116 22.30 10.01 -24.92
C VAL A 116 22.17 11.38 -24.27
N SER A 117 21.34 12.25 -24.86
CA SER A 117 21.05 13.57 -24.30
C SER A 117 20.20 13.47 -23.04
N LEU A 118 20.58 14.17 -21.98
CA LEU A 118 19.81 14.34 -20.75
C LEU A 118 18.91 15.60 -20.81
N ALA A 119 19.11 16.46 -21.81
CA ALA A 119 18.31 17.67 -22.01
C ALA A 119 16.86 17.31 -22.44
N ASP A 120 16.71 16.26 -23.24
CA ASP A 120 15.44 15.81 -23.78
C ASP A 120 14.61 15.00 -22.76
N GLY A 121 15.21 14.64 -21.64
CA GLY A 121 14.57 13.90 -20.56
C GLY A 121 15.54 12.97 -19.82
N LEU A 122 15.19 12.64 -18.59
CA LEU A 122 16.00 11.76 -17.74
C LEU A 122 15.60 10.28 -17.83
N ALA A 123 14.53 9.96 -18.57
CA ALA A 123 14.06 8.57 -18.67
C ALA A 123 15.08 7.68 -19.39
N VAL A 124 15.42 6.56 -18.77
CA VAL A 124 16.28 5.55 -19.38
C VAL A 124 15.42 4.68 -20.30
N ARG A 125 15.86 4.52 -21.56
CA ARG A 125 15.18 3.60 -22.49
C ARG A 125 15.12 2.18 -21.90
N SER A 126 14.02 1.49 -22.09
CA SER A 126 13.77 0.19 -21.49
C SER A 126 14.80 -0.89 -21.90
N ASP A 127 15.29 -0.83 -23.16
CA ASP A 127 16.33 -1.73 -23.65
C ASP A 127 17.67 -1.51 -22.91
N ILE A 128 18.04 -0.24 -22.68
CA ILE A 128 19.24 0.14 -21.92
C ILE A 128 19.07 -0.25 -20.44
N ALA A 129 17.92 0.07 -19.84
CA ALA A 129 17.64 -0.27 -18.45
C ALA A 129 17.75 -1.77 -18.18
N ASN A 130 17.23 -2.61 -19.09
CA ASN A 130 17.34 -4.05 -19.00
C ASN A 130 18.79 -4.55 -19.09
N ARG A 131 19.59 -4.00 -20.02
CA ARG A 131 21.00 -4.34 -20.15
C ARG A 131 21.80 -3.93 -18.89
N LEU A 132 21.56 -2.73 -18.37
CA LEU A 132 22.22 -2.22 -17.15
C LEU A 132 21.80 -3.02 -15.91
N ARG A 133 20.55 -3.52 -15.89
CA ARG A 133 20.10 -4.43 -14.82
C ARG A 133 20.83 -5.75 -14.86
N GLN A 134 21.02 -6.34 -16.05
CA GLN A 134 21.81 -7.56 -16.23
C GLN A 134 23.29 -7.38 -15.82
N LEU A 135 23.85 -6.20 -16.06
CA LEU A 135 25.20 -5.85 -15.62
C LEU A 135 25.30 -5.51 -14.12
N GLY A 136 24.16 -5.40 -13.40
CA GLY A 136 24.14 -5.02 -11.98
C GLY A 136 24.52 -3.59 -11.69
N THR A 137 24.55 -2.71 -12.71
CA THR A 137 24.99 -1.31 -12.59
C THR A 137 23.83 -0.30 -12.57
N LEU A 138 22.63 -0.71 -12.97
CA LEU A 138 21.47 0.19 -13.12
C LEU A 138 21.20 1.04 -11.88
N GLY A 139 21.17 0.43 -10.69
CA GLY A 139 20.87 1.16 -9.44
C GLY A 139 21.94 2.15 -8.98
N LYS A 140 23.15 2.09 -9.57
CA LYS A 140 24.22 3.09 -9.32
C LYS A 140 24.10 4.30 -10.24
N LEU A 141 23.52 4.12 -11.42
CA LEU A 141 23.48 5.09 -12.51
C LEU A 141 22.11 5.76 -12.66
N ALA A 142 21.06 5.10 -12.17
CA ALA A 142 19.68 5.52 -12.35
C ALA A 142 18.84 5.26 -11.09
N VAL A 143 17.85 6.10 -10.88
CA VAL A 143 16.75 5.83 -9.93
C VAL A 143 15.79 4.88 -10.61
N VAL A 144 15.57 3.73 -9.99
CA VAL A 144 14.65 2.70 -10.48
C VAL A 144 13.35 2.80 -9.69
N ALA A 145 12.23 2.86 -10.38
CA ALA A 145 10.91 2.83 -9.81
C ALA A 145 10.10 1.68 -10.41
N ASP A 146 9.62 0.81 -9.57
CA ASP A 146 8.67 -0.23 -9.94
C ASP A 146 7.30 0.18 -9.45
N VAL A 147 6.40 0.49 -10.39
CA VAL A 147 5.04 0.94 -10.12
C VAL A 147 4.11 -0.26 -10.27
N PRO A 148 3.53 -0.77 -9.17
CA PRO A 148 2.60 -1.89 -9.23
C PRO A 148 1.34 -1.56 -10.04
N ALA A 149 0.61 -2.61 -10.44
CA ALA A 149 -0.72 -2.44 -11.00
C ALA A 149 -1.63 -1.69 -10.01
N GLU A 150 -2.55 -0.90 -10.52
CA GLU A 150 -3.46 -0.06 -9.71
C GLU A 150 -2.70 0.89 -8.77
N SER A 151 -1.54 1.40 -9.22
CA SER A 151 -0.75 2.42 -8.53
C SER A 151 -0.29 3.49 -9.52
N ALA A 152 0.01 4.67 -9.03
CA ALA A 152 0.58 5.76 -9.80
C ALA A 152 1.94 6.15 -9.24
N GLY A 153 2.93 6.30 -10.10
CA GLY A 153 4.26 6.82 -9.75
C GLY A 153 4.32 8.33 -10.01
N LEU A 154 4.68 9.11 -9.01
CA LEU A 154 4.88 10.56 -9.14
C LEU A 154 6.36 10.84 -9.20
N VAL A 155 6.85 11.35 -10.33
CA VAL A 155 8.26 11.69 -10.53
C VAL A 155 8.50 13.15 -10.16
N PHE A 156 9.40 13.36 -9.21
CA PHE A 156 9.89 14.68 -8.82
C PHE A 156 11.32 14.87 -9.30
N ILE A 157 11.57 15.97 -9.99
CA ILE A 157 12.89 16.39 -10.43
C ILE A 157 13.21 17.69 -9.70
N ASP A 158 14.28 17.69 -8.91
CA ASP A 158 14.68 18.84 -8.07
C ASP A 158 13.52 19.37 -7.21
N GLY A 159 12.71 18.44 -6.68
CA GLY A 159 11.55 18.72 -5.82
C GLY A 159 10.29 19.19 -6.55
N LYS A 160 10.30 19.32 -7.89
CA LYS A 160 9.13 19.69 -8.69
C LYS A 160 8.53 18.45 -9.34
N LEU A 161 7.21 18.34 -9.31
CA LEU A 161 6.51 17.28 -10.02
C LEU A 161 6.74 17.45 -11.54
N ALA A 162 7.32 16.42 -12.17
CA ALA A 162 7.62 16.39 -13.58
C ALA A 162 6.61 15.58 -14.40
N GLN A 163 6.24 14.40 -13.91
CA GLN A 163 5.32 13.50 -14.62
C GLN A 163 4.68 12.47 -13.70
N VAL A 164 3.61 11.86 -14.18
CA VAL A 164 2.91 10.74 -13.54
C VAL A 164 3.16 9.46 -14.35
N LEU A 165 3.58 8.40 -13.68
CA LEU A 165 3.86 7.09 -14.28
C LEU A 165 2.69 6.15 -14.08
N GLY A 166 2.39 5.39 -15.10
CA GLY A 166 1.54 4.20 -15.00
C GLY A 166 2.32 2.99 -14.46
N ALA A 167 1.60 1.87 -14.30
CA ALA A 167 2.18 0.61 -13.86
C ALA A 167 3.31 0.14 -14.78
N GLY A 168 4.36 -0.40 -14.18
CA GLY A 168 5.54 -0.93 -14.87
C GLY A 168 6.85 -0.51 -14.23
N GLY A 169 7.95 -1.02 -14.81
CA GLY A 169 9.30 -0.68 -14.38
C GLY A 169 9.82 0.54 -15.13
N HIS A 170 10.22 1.55 -14.39
CA HIS A 170 10.75 2.81 -14.92
C HIS A 170 12.15 3.05 -14.35
N ALA A 171 12.99 3.73 -15.13
CA ALA A 171 14.31 4.12 -14.67
C ALA A 171 14.63 5.54 -15.17
N PHE A 172 15.32 6.32 -14.35
CA PHE A 172 15.67 7.71 -14.63
C PHE A 172 17.14 7.93 -14.31
N TRP A 173 17.89 8.51 -15.23
CA TRP A 173 19.29 8.86 -15.00
C TRP A 173 19.45 9.73 -13.75
N ASN A 174 20.35 9.33 -12.87
CA ASN A 174 20.64 10.05 -11.61
C ASN A 174 21.89 10.93 -11.71
N PHE A 175 22.07 11.56 -12.88
CA PHE A 175 23.17 12.50 -13.09
C PHE A 175 22.63 13.93 -12.99
N ARG A 176 23.36 14.81 -12.28
CA ARG A 176 23.12 16.27 -12.20
C ARG A 176 21.79 16.73 -11.58
N LYS A 177 20.72 15.98 -11.62
CA LYS A 177 19.41 16.33 -11.06
C LYS A 177 18.99 15.30 -10.04
N ASN A 178 18.38 15.77 -8.97
CA ASN A 178 17.82 14.88 -7.97
C ASN A 178 16.46 14.36 -8.46
N VAL A 179 16.39 13.06 -8.70
CA VAL A 179 15.15 12.39 -9.09
C VAL A 179 14.63 11.58 -7.92
N ALA A 180 13.35 11.79 -7.57
CA ALA A 180 12.63 11.00 -6.59
C ALA A 180 11.33 10.51 -7.21
N VAL A 181 10.93 9.29 -6.87
CA VAL A 181 9.66 8.72 -7.33
C VAL A 181 8.88 8.24 -6.12
N ASP A 182 7.69 8.78 -5.95
CA ASP A 182 6.74 8.35 -4.93
C ASP A 182 5.66 7.49 -5.58
N VAL A 183 5.40 6.32 -5.04
CA VAL A 183 4.35 5.41 -5.53
C VAL A 183 3.13 5.51 -4.63
N ILE A 184 1.98 5.79 -5.23
CA ILE A 184 0.70 5.93 -4.53
C ILE A 184 -0.25 4.83 -5.01
N GLU A 185 -0.78 4.08 -4.07
CA GLU A 185 -1.76 3.04 -4.34
C GLU A 185 -3.14 3.65 -4.60
N LEU A 186 -3.80 3.21 -5.68
CA LEU A 186 -5.12 3.69 -6.12
C LEU A 186 -6.25 2.73 -5.73
N ARG A 187 -5.92 1.54 -5.23
CA ARG A 187 -6.91 0.58 -4.71
C ARG A 187 -7.57 1.11 -3.45
N VAL A 188 -8.70 0.50 -3.11
CA VAL A 188 -9.40 0.79 -1.86
C VAL A 188 -8.53 0.40 -0.68
N GLN A 189 -8.35 1.35 0.24
CA GLN A 189 -7.57 1.19 1.47
C GLN A 189 -8.51 1.27 2.66
N SER A 190 -8.28 0.45 3.68
CA SER A 190 -9.01 0.50 4.94
C SER A 190 -8.19 1.25 5.99
N LEU A 191 -8.81 2.23 6.63
CA LEU A 191 -8.25 2.95 7.77
C LEU A 191 -9.07 2.61 9.02
N GLU A 192 -8.39 2.20 10.08
CA GLU A 192 -9.03 1.88 11.35
C GLU A 192 -8.63 2.88 12.43
N VAL A 193 -9.63 3.50 13.04
CA VAL A 193 -9.45 4.38 14.21
C VAL A 193 -9.90 3.62 15.44
N SER A 194 -8.96 3.21 16.27
CA SER A 194 -9.22 2.33 17.41
C SER A 194 -9.08 3.06 18.73
N GLY A 195 -9.86 2.62 19.72
CA GLY A 195 -9.66 2.96 21.14
C GLY A 195 -9.92 4.43 21.49
N GLN A 196 -10.76 5.13 20.72
CA GLN A 196 -11.09 6.52 21.04
C GLN A 196 -12.02 6.58 22.25
N GLU A 197 -11.53 7.15 23.35
CA GLU A 197 -12.32 7.41 24.56
C GLU A 197 -12.97 8.78 24.43
N LEU A 198 -14.30 8.80 24.41
CA LEU A 198 -15.11 9.96 24.08
C LEU A 198 -16.28 10.08 25.05
N LEU A 199 -16.77 11.31 25.24
CA LEU A 199 -17.95 11.62 26.05
C LEU A 199 -19.14 11.95 25.14
N THR A 200 -20.28 11.34 25.45
CA THR A 200 -21.57 11.67 24.84
C THR A 200 -22.10 13.02 25.34
N ARG A 201 -23.20 13.49 24.74
CA ARG A 201 -23.90 14.71 25.19
C ARG A 201 -24.34 14.65 26.66
N ASP A 202 -24.76 13.49 27.12
CA ASP A 202 -25.14 13.17 28.49
C ASP A 202 -23.97 12.78 29.41
N LYS A 203 -22.72 13.03 28.95
CA LYS A 203 -21.47 12.87 29.71
C LYS A 203 -21.12 11.41 30.05
N VAL A 204 -21.64 10.45 29.33
CA VAL A 204 -21.22 9.06 29.45
C VAL A 204 -19.94 8.85 28.69
N SER A 205 -18.90 8.30 29.36
CA SER A 205 -17.65 7.89 28.71
C SER A 205 -17.85 6.57 27.97
N LEU A 206 -17.38 6.51 26.73
CA LEU A 206 -17.40 5.30 25.92
C LEU A 206 -16.15 5.22 25.05
N ARG A 207 -15.79 4.01 24.70
CA ARG A 207 -14.68 3.75 23.76
C ARG A 207 -15.25 3.25 22.45
N VAL A 208 -14.81 3.86 21.34
CA VAL A 208 -15.33 3.56 20.01
C VAL A 208 -14.20 3.18 19.07
N ASN A 209 -14.47 2.16 18.25
CA ASN A 209 -13.67 1.75 17.13
C ASN A 209 -14.41 2.07 15.83
N LEU A 210 -13.74 2.70 14.89
CA LEU A 210 -14.26 3.11 13.60
C LEU A 210 -13.42 2.55 12.47
N ALA A 211 -14.03 2.14 11.37
CA ALA A 211 -13.35 1.82 10.13
C ALA A 211 -13.86 2.68 9.00
N ALA A 212 -12.96 3.08 8.11
CA ALA A 212 -13.30 3.81 6.89
C ALA A 212 -12.62 3.17 5.69
N SER A 213 -13.32 3.11 4.57
CA SER A 213 -12.77 2.71 3.27
C SER A 213 -12.57 3.95 2.42
N ILE A 214 -11.35 4.14 1.95
CA ILE A 214 -10.95 5.27 1.12
C ILE A 214 -10.30 4.81 -0.18
N ARG A 215 -10.33 5.67 -1.17
CA ARG A 215 -9.63 5.47 -2.45
C ARG A 215 -9.01 6.78 -2.90
N VAL A 216 -7.77 6.73 -3.39
CA VAL A 216 -7.13 7.89 -4.02
C VAL A 216 -7.61 7.99 -5.46
N THR A 217 -8.26 9.09 -5.82
CA THR A 217 -8.76 9.39 -7.17
C THR A 217 -7.84 10.33 -7.93
N ASP A 218 -7.17 11.24 -7.22
CA ASP A 218 -6.15 12.13 -7.76
C ASP A 218 -4.85 11.99 -6.95
N PRO A 219 -3.89 11.19 -7.41
CA PRO A 219 -2.63 10.98 -6.71
C PRO A 219 -1.78 12.24 -6.61
N VAL A 220 -1.90 13.16 -7.59
CA VAL A 220 -1.17 14.43 -7.58
C VAL A 220 -1.67 15.32 -6.45
N ALA A 221 -2.97 15.52 -6.36
CA ALA A 221 -3.56 16.31 -5.27
C ALA A 221 -3.27 15.70 -3.90
N ALA A 222 -3.41 14.37 -3.77
CA ALA A 222 -3.15 13.63 -2.53
C ALA A 222 -1.71 13.78 -2.02
N ARG A 223 -0.74 13.92 -2.94
CA ARG A 223 0.69 14.05 -2.58
C ARG A 223 1.16 15.48 -2.43
N THR A 224 0.61 16.41 -3.22
CA THR A 224 1.10 17.81 -3.25
C THR A 224 0.40 18.72 -2.25
N ARG A 225 -0.87 18.45 -1.92
CA ARG A 225 -1.65 19.28 -1.00
C ARG A 225 -1.46 18.89 0.47
N VAL A 226 -1.08 17.65 0.74
CA VAL A 226 -0.87 17.13 2.10
C VAL A 226 0.39 16.30 2.16
N ALA A 227 1.20 16.46 3.21
CA ALA A 227 2.45 15.73 3.36
C ALA A 227 2.23 14.21 3.45
N LYS A 228 1.22 13.79 4.23
CA LYS A 228 0.81 12.39 4.42
C LYS A 228 -0.71 12.32 4.46
N PHE A 229 -1.31 11.95 3.37
CA PHE A 229 -2.77 11.92 3.26
C PHE A 229 -3.43 10.92 4.21
N GLY A 230 -2.80 9.75 4.45
CA GLY A 230 -3.31 8.76 5.39
C GLY A 230 -3.44 9.30 6.81
N ASP A 231 -2.41 9.97 7.31
CA ASP A 231 -2.41 10.59 8.65
C ASP A 231 -3.44 11.74 8.75
N TYR A 232 -3.64 12.47 7.64
CA TYR A 232 -4.64 13.54 7.58
C TYR A 232 -6.05 12.96 7.66
N VAL A 233 -6.37 11.98 6.82
CA VAL A 233 -7.69 11.32 6.83
C VAL A 233 -7.97 10.67 8.18
N TYR A 234 -6.97 10.02 8.77
CA TYR A 234 -7.08 9.44 10.11
C TYR A 234 -7.49 10.49 11.16
N ARG A 235 -6.87 11.66 11.16
CA ARG A 235 -7.25 12.77 12.07
C ARG A 235 -8.63 13.31 11.80
N GLU A 236 -9.02 13.46 10.53
CA GLU A 236 -10.36 13.93 10.20
C GLU A 236 -11.44 12.91 10.61
N LEU A 237 -11.15 11.62 10.53
CA LEU A 237 -12.00 10.56 11.07
C LEU A 237 -12.16 10.68 12.59
N GLN A 238 -11.07 10.94 13.33
CA GLN A 238 -11.12 11.16 14.78
C GLN A 238 -11.96 12.40 15.13
N PHE A 239 -11.79 13.50 14.41
CA PHE A 239 -12.56 14.72 14.64
C PHE A 239 -14.05 14.54 14.29
N GLY A 240 -14.35 13.88 13.17
CA GLY A 240 -15.72 13.53 12.79
C GLY A 240 -16.40 12.65 13.82
N LEU A 241 -15.72 11.62 14.28
CA LEU A 241 -16.21 10.72 15.32
C LEU A 241 -16.49 11.46 16.62
N ARG A 242 -15.53 12.27 17.11
CA ARG A 242 -15.70 13.06 18.32
C ARG A 242 -16.89 14.02 18.23
N LYS A 243 -17.02 14.71 17.10
CA LYS A 243 -18.12 15.66 16.87
C LYS A 243 -19.48 14.96 16.86
N ALA A 244 -19.58 13.85 16.16
CA ALA A 244 -20.82 13.08 16.04
C ALA A 244 -21.27 12.49 17.37
N ILE A 245 -20.33 11.94 18.17
CA ILE A 245 -20.65 11.37 19.49
C ILE A 245 -21.02 12.44 20.50
N ALA A 246 -20.29 13.57 20.56
CA ALA A 246 -20.59 14.66 21.49
C ALA A 246 -21.95 15.32 21.22
N ALA A 247 -22.52 15.17 20.03
CA ALA A 247 -23.83 15.71 19.67
C ALA A 247 -25.01 14.83 20.11
N LYS A 248 -24.78 13.55 20.43
CA LYS A 248 -25.83 12.56 20.70
C LYS A 248 -25.76 12.03 22.14
N THR A 249 -26.91 11.61 22.68
CA THR A 249 -26.98 10.86 23.96
C THR A 249 -26.62 9.40 23.73
N LEU A 250 -26.36 8.67 24.80
CA LEU A 250 -26.09 7.24 24.73
C LEU A 250 -27.24 6.45 24.10
N ASP A 251 -28.49 6.78 24.47
CA ASP A 251 -29.68 6.12 23.91
C ASP A 251 -29.82 6.36 22.42
N GLU A 252 -29.59 7.61 21.95
CA GLU A 252 -29.59 7.95 20.53
C GLU A 252 -28.51 7.18 19.77
N LEU A 253 -27.30 7.03 20.35
CA LEU A 253 -26.19 6.29 19.74
C LEU A 253 -26.45 4.77 19.63
N LEU A 254 -27.10 4.20 20.64
CA LEU A 254 -27.43 2.78 20.65
C LEU A 254 -28.62 2.46 19.76
N GLY A 255 -29.57 3.42 19.65
CA GLY A 255 -30.79 3.25 18.87
C GLY A 255 -30.62 3.45 17.36
N ASP A 256 -29.73 4.37 16.94
CA ASP A 256 -29.53 4.72 15.53
C ASP A 256 -28.04 4.86 15.16
N LYS A 257 -27.40 3.71 14.91
CA LYS A 257 -26.02 3.65 14.47
C LYS A 257 -25.82 4.18 13.02
N ALA A 258 -26.83 4.01 12.18
CA ALA A 258 -26.74 4.43 10.78
C ALA A 258 -26.64 5.95 10.64
N SER A 259 -27.35 6.71 11.49
CA SER A 259 -27.25 8.17 11.56
C SER A 259 -25.85 8.60 12.01
N LEU A 260 -25.21 7.89 12.92
CA LEU A 260 -23.85 8.20 13.36
C LEU A 260 -22.83 8.02 12.22
N ASP A 261 -22.92 6.92 11.50
CA ASP A 261 -22.05 6.64 10.35
C ASP A 261 -22.22 7.70 9.25
N ALA A 262 -23.48 8.12 8.97
CA ALA A 262 -23.78 9.15 7.98
C ALA A 262 -23.22 10.53 8.38
N ASP A 263 -23.31 10.91 9.65
CA ASP A 263 -22.78 12.18 10.17
C ASP A 263 -21.24 12.23 10.02
N ILE A 264 -20.55 11.14 10.37
CA ILE A 264 -19.09 11.04 10.25
C ILE A 264 -18.69 11.04 8.78
N PHE A 265 -19.37 10.25 7.95
CA PHE A 265 -19.13 10.19 6.51
C PHE A 265 -19.25 11.55 5.85
N GLY A 266 -20.35 12.28 6.11
CA GLY A 266 -20.58 13.62 5.59
C GLY A 266 -19.51 14.63 5.99
N TYR A 267 -19.08 14.58 7.25
CA TYR A 267 -18.02 15.43 7.77
C TYR A 267 -16.67 15.17 7.07
N VAL A 268 -16.25 13.92 7.01
CA VAL A 268 -14.95 13.55 6.44
C VAL A 268 -14.92 13.77 4.94
N ARG A 269 -15.97 13.36 4.23
CA ARG A 269 -16.09 13.56 2.78
C ARG A 269 -15.87 15.01 2.38
N GLY A 270 -16.50 15.96 3.08
CA GLY A 270 -16.36 17.39 2.78
C GLY A 270 -14.94 17.93 2.97
N ARG A 271 -14.09 17.23 3.75
CA ARG A 271 -12.71 17.65 4.05
C ARG A 271 -11.66 17.05 3.12
N VAL A 272 -11.91 15.84 2.62
CA VAL A 272 -10.89 15.10 1.88
C VAL A 272 -11.10 15.07 0.36
N THR A 273 -12.29 15.44 -0.13
CA THR A 273 -12.60 15.46 -1.57
C THR A 273 -11.64 16.37 -2.35
N GLU A 274 -11.34 17.55 -1.82
CA GLU A 274 -10.41 18.49 -2.47
C GLU A 274 -8.97 17.96 -2.53
N LEU A 275 -8.65 16.98 -1.71
CA LEU A 275 -7.32 16.34 -1.68
C LEU A 275 -7.19 15.20 -2.68
N GLY A 276 -8.19 14.97 -3.54
CA GLY A 276 -8.22 13.85 -4.46
C GLY A 276 -8.42 12.49 -3.79
N ILE A 277 -9.11 12.48 -2.64
CA ILE A 277 -9.41 11.27 -1.88
C ILE A 277 -10.93 11.11 -1.81
N GLU A 278 -11.40 9.94 -2.19
CA GLU A 278 -12.80 9.55 -2.08
C GLU A 278 -13.00 8.66 -0.86
N VAL A 279 -13.95 9.02 -0.01
CA VAL A 279 -14.43 8.15 1.08
C VAL A 279 -15.57 7.33 0.54
N LEU A 280 -15.42 6.00 0.52
CA LEU A 280 -16.42 5.07 0.03
C LEU A 280 -17.41 4.66 1.11
N GLY A 281 -16.94 4.58 2.36
CA GLY A 281 -17.78 4.23 3.49
C GLY A 281 -17.07 4.48 4.81
N VAL A 282 -17.86 4.73 5.82
CA VAL A 282 -17.43 4.85 7.22
C VAL A 282 -18.39 4.03 8.04
N GLY A 283 -17.89 3.27 8.99
CA GLY A 283 -18.72 2.47 9.88
C GLY A 283 -18.13 2.35 11.28
N VAL A 284 -18.97 2.52 12.29
CA VAL A 284 -18.60 2.24 13.67
C VAL A 284 -18.62 0.74 13.87
N LYS A 285 -17.45 0.18 14.22
CA LYS A 285 -17.30 -1.26 14.50
C LYS A 285 -17.92 -1.64 15.84
N ASP A 286 -17.38 -1.04 16.90
CA ASP A 286 -17.73 -1.35 18.26
C ASP A 286 -17.88 -0.09 19.10
N VAL A 287 -18.88 -0.14 20.00
CA VAL A 287 -19.07 0.84 21.08
C VAL A 287 -18.90 0.09 22.40
N ILE A 288 -17.84 0.40 23.12
CA ILE A 288 -17.49 -0.25 24.37
C ILE A 288 -17.81 0.69 25.53
N LEU A 289 -18.71 0.26 26.40
CA LEU A 289 -19.10 0.98 27.62
C LEU A 289 -18.21 0.56 28.79
N PRO A 290 -17.92 1.46 29.75
CA PRO A 290 -17.35 1.10 31.04
C PRO A 290 -18.22 0.06 31.76
N GLY A 291 -17.60 -0.86 32.54
CA GLY A 291 -18.29 -1.97 33.21
C GLY A 291 -19.48 -1.53 34.03
N GLU A 292 -19.32 -0.50 34.86
CA GLU A 292 -20.40 0.06 35.71
C GLU A 292 -21.61 0.51 34.90
N MET A 293 -21.39 1.20 33.77
CA MET A 293 -22.49 1.66 32.90
C MET A 293 -23.18 0.50 32.19
N LYS A 294 -22.42 -0.54 31.83
CA LYS A 294 -22.99 -1.76 31.26
C LYS A 294 -23.90 -2.47 32.24
N ASP A 295 -23.54 -2.53 33.51
CA ASP A 295 -24.33 -3.15 34.54
C ASP A 295 -25.63 -2.39 34.83
N ILE A 296 -25.55 -1.04 34.86
CA ILE A 296 -26.72 -0.17 35.00
C ILE A 296 -27.69 -0.39 33.82
N LEU A 297 -27.21 -0.33 32.59
CA LEU A 297 -28.03 -0.54 31.39
C LEU A 297 -28.66 -1.94 31.38
N ASN A 298 -27.92 -2.97 31.74
CA ASN A 298 -28.44 -4.31 31.83
C ASN A 298 -29.57 -4.41 32.88
N SER A 299 -29.43 -3.73 34.03
CA SER A 299 -30.47 -3.73 35.05
C SER A 299 -31.75 -3.00 34.57
N VAL A 300 -31.61 -1.88 33.84
CA VAL A 300 -32.77 -1.17 33.27
C VAL A 300 -33.47 -2.04 32.22
N VAL A 301 -32.72 -2.64 31.29
CA VAL A 301 -33.29 -3.54 30.28
C VAL A 301 -33.99 -4.75 30.90
N GLN A 302 -33.40 -5.32 31.95
CA GLN A 302 -34.04 -6.42 32.68
C GLN A 302 -35.36 -5.98 33.33
N ALA A 303 -35.38 -4.80 33.96
CA ALA A 303 -36.60 -4.26 34.58
C ALA A 303 -37.70 -3.97 33.53
N GLU A 304 -37.34 -3.40 32.40
CA GLU A 304 -38.27 -3.16 31.27
C GLU A 304 -38.83 -4.46 30.69
N LYS A 305 -37.97 -5.47 30.48
CA LYS A 305 -38.41 -6.80 29.99
C LYS A 305 -39.28 -7.49 30.98
N ALA A 306 -38.98 -7.41 32.28
CA ALA A 306 -39.82 -7.94 33.35
C ALA A 306 -41.19 -7.24 33.39
N ALA A 307 -41.23 -5.92 33.27
CA ALA A 307 -42.45 -5.15 33.18
C ALA A 307 -43.33 -5.55 31.97
N GLN A 308 -42.71 -5.67 30.79
CA GLN A 308 -43.39 -6.12 29.56
C GLN A 308 -43.95 -7.55 29.73
N ALA A 309 -43.16 -8.45 30.28
CA ALA A 309 -43.60 -9.83 30.54
C ALA A 309 -44.81 -9.85 31.52
N ASN A 310 -44.79 -9.03 32.59
CA ASN A 310 -45.90 -8.93 33.52
C ASN A 310 -47.17 -8.34 32.86
N VAL A 311 -47.04 -7.36 31.97
CA VAL A 311 -48.19 -6.82 31.22
C VAL A 311 -48.81 -7.89 30.32
N ILE A 312 -47.98 -8.66 29.61
CA ILE A 312 -48.43 -9.76 28.75
C ILE A 312 -49.14 -10.82 29.63
N ARG A 313 -48.51 -11.23 30.73
CA ARG A 313 -49.11 -12.23 31.67
C ARG A 313 -50.47 -11.79 32.15
N ARG A 314 -50.60 -10.56 32.67
CA ARG A 314 -51.87 -10.01 33.13
C ARG A 314 -52.93 -9.93 32.03
N ARG A 315 -52.52 -9.60 30.80
CA ARG A 315 -53.43 -9.61 29.67
C ARG A 315 -53.94 -11.00 29.34
N GLU A 316 -53.06 -12.00 29.34
CA GLU A 316 -53.41 -13.39 29.10
C GLU A 316 -54.27 -13.96 30.24
N GLU A 317 -53.95 -13.65 31.50
CA GLU A 317 -54.79 -14.02 32.67
C GLU A 317 -56.19 -13.39 32.58
N ALA A 318 -56.29 -12.11 32.19
CA ALA A 318 -57.57 -11.44 31.98
C ALA A 318 -58.37 -12.08 30.82
N ASN A 319 -57.70 -12.43 29.72
CA ASN A 319 -58.33 -13.09 28.58
C ASN A 319 -58.79 -14.50 28.95
N ALA A 320 -57.98 -15.26 29.68
CA ALA A 320 -58.31 -16.57 30.16
C ALA A 320 -59.52 -16.51 31.13
N THR A 321 -59.53 -15.56 32.09
CA THR A 321 -60.63 -15.37 33.01
C THR A 321 -61.93 -14.98 32.29
N ARG A 322 -61.82 -14.10 31.27
CA ARG A 322 -62.98 -13.73 30.43
C ARG A 322 -63.51 -14.91 29.62
N SER A 323 -62.61 -15.74 29.08
CA SER A 323 -62.99 -16.98 28.36
C SER A 323 -63.67 -17.97 29.29
N LEU A 324 -63.15 -18.15 30.51
CA LEU A 324 -63.78 -19.00 31.54
C LEU A 324 -65.16 -18.46 31.93
N LEU A 325 -65.30 -17.13 32.11
CA LEU A 325 -66.62 -16.53 32.42
C LEU A 325 -67.61 -16.75 31.28
N ASN A 326 -67.21 -16.60 30.04
CA ASN A 326 -68.08 -16.85 28.89
C ASN A 326 -68.47 -18.34 28.80
N THR A 327 -67.50 -19.24 29.05
CA THR A 327 -67.73 -20.65 29.07
C THR A 327 -68.72 -21.03 30.23
N ALA A 328 -68.53 -20.42 31.42
CA ALA A 328 -69.45 -20.65 32.57
C ALA A 328 -70.90 -20.19 32.26
N LYS A 329 -71.09 -19.06 31.62
CA LYS A 329 -72.39 -18.56 31.17
C LYS A 329 -73.04 -19.51 30.15
N LEU A 330 -72.32 -20.03 29.19
CA LEU A 330 -72.81 -20.99 28.22
C LEU A 330 -73.20 -22.31 28.85
N ILE A 331 -72.50 -22.73 29.91
CA ILE A 331 -72.82 -23.97 30.70
C ILE A 331 -74.04 -23.78 31.57
N GLU A 332 -74.23 -22.62 32.18
CA GLU A 332 -75.38 -22.23 32.98
C GLU A 332 -76.72 -22.32 32.20
N ASP A 333 -76.66 -21.91 30.90
CA ASP A 333 -77.80 -21.88 29.98
C ASP A 333 -78.11 -23.30 29.38
N SER A 334 -77.19 -24.25 29.51
CA SER A 334 -77.31 -25.58 28.84
C SER A 334 -76.94 -26.75 29.75
N PRO A 335 -77.91 -27.52 30.30
CA PRO A 335 -77.67 -28.70 31.17
C PRO A 335 -76.85 -29.81 30.47
N VAL A 336 -76.90 -29.88 29.10
CA VAL A 336 -76.17 -30.87 28.34
C VAL A 336 -74.67 -30.54 28.33
N LEU A 337 -74.32 -29.23 28.19
CA LEU A 337 -72.93 -28.76 28.22
C LEU A 337 -72.34 -28.94 29.64
N MET A 338 -73.13 -28.77 30.69
CA MET A 338 -72.66 -29.00 32.04
C MET A 338 -72.26 -30.47 32.21
N ARG A 339 -73.06 -31.40 31.74
CA ARG A 339 -72.79 -32.84 31.80
C ARG A 339 -71.57 -33.27 31.01
N LEU A 340 -71.37 -32.69 29.82
CA LEU A 340 -70.19 -32.91 29.01
C LEU A 340 -68.93 -32.41 29.72
N LYS A 341 -68.98 -31.24 30.36
CA LYS A 341 -67.85 -30.69 31.10
C LYS A 341 -67.46 -31.47 32.34
N GLU A 342 -68.48 -32.04 33.02
CA GLU A 342 -68.29 -32.98 34.13
C GLU A 342 -67.54 -34.24 33.65
N LEU A 343 -67.88 -34.78 32.48
CA LEU A 343 -67.28 -35.99 31.92
C LEU A 343 -65.78 -35.65 31.45
N GLU A 344 -65.54 -34.50 30.82
CA GLU A 344 -64.19 -34.03 30.45
C GLU A 344 -63.28 -33.85 31.69
N THR A 345 -63.86 -33.33 32.79
CA THR A 345 -63.12 -33.17 34.05
C THR A 345 -62.80 -34.53 34.69
N LEU A 346 -63.70 -35.46 34.56
CA LEU A 346 -63.53 -36.83 35.06
C LEU A 346 -62.46 -37.58 34.24
N GLU A 347 -62.42 -37.38 32.91
CA GLU A 347 -61.40 -37.91 32.04
C GLU A 347 -59.99 -37.35 32.39
N LYS A 348 -59.85 -36.05 32.60
CA LYS A 348 -58.61 -35.43 33.08
C LYS A 348 -58.13 -35.88 34.44
N VAL A 349 -59.08 -36.21 35.35
CA VAL A 349 -58.75 -36.75 36.66
C VAL A 349 -58.31 -38.22 36.54
N THR A 350 -58.93 -38.97 35.66
CA THR A 350 -58.60 -40.41 35.45
C THR A 350 -57.28 -40.58 34.71
N GLU A 351 -56.88 -39.63 33.80
CA GLU A 351 -55.57 -39.65 33.20
C GLU A 351 -54.41 -39.53 34.20
N LYS A 352 -54.65 -38.93 35.38
CA LYS A 352 -53.61 -38.66 36.40
C LYS A 352 -53.65 -39.73 37.55
N ILE A 353 -54.55 -40.69 37.49
CA ILE A 353 -54.75 -41.69 38.57
C ILE A 353 -54.65 -43.06 37.96
N ASP A 354 -53.70 -43.89 38.39
CA ASP A 354 -53.48 -45.26 37.92
C ASP A 354 -54.59 -46.25 38.28
N LYS A 355 -55.39 -45.93 39.27
CA LYS A 355 -56.47 -46.81 39.67
C LYS A 355 -57.62 -46.04 40.34
N LEU A 356 -58.81 -46.02 39.71
CA LEU A 356 -60.02 -45.41 40.25
C LEU A 356 -61.03 -46.51 40.59
N THR A 357 -61.40 -46.65 41.87
CA THR A 357 -62.44 -47.56 42.29
C THR A 357 -63.66 -46.72 42.61
N VAL A 358 -64.75 -46.91 41.84
CA VAL A 358 -65.99 -46.15 41.98
C VAL A 358 -67.00 -47.00 42.71
N PHE A 359 -67.44 -46.59 43.92
CA PHE A 359 -68.50 -47.19 44.67
C PHE A 359 -69.78 -46.36 44.57
N GLY A 360 -70.86 -46.89 44.03
CA GLY A 360 -72.16 -46.26 44.05
C GLY A 360 -72.64 -45.49 42.82
N GLY A 361 -71.99 -45.72 41.67
CA GLY A 361 -72.37 -45.10 40.39
C GLY A 361 -71.78 -43.68 40.17
N LEU A 362 -71.79 -43.18 38.91
CA LEU A 362 -71.18 -41.93 38.53
C LEU A 362 -71.76 -40.70 39.27
N ASP A 363 -73.00 -40.65 39.61
CA ASP A 363 -73.66 -39.57 40.33
C ASP A 363 -73.19 -39.39 41.78
N GLY A 364 -72.72 -40.49 42.43
CA GLY A 364 -72.17 -40.47 43.80
C GLY A 364 -70.76 -39.80 43.83
N VAL A 365 -69.93 -40.06 42.84
CA VAL A 365 -68.57 -39.53 42.78
C VAL A 365 -68.59 -38.05 42.45
N LEU A 366 -69.47 -37.62 41.56
CA LEU A 366 -69.61 -36.19 41.18
C LEU A 366 -70.10 -35.34 42.38
N LYS A 367 -71.03 -35.85 43.23
CA LYS A 367 -71.46 -35.15 44.44
C LYS A 367 -70.34 -35.02 45.49
N GLN A 368 -69.49 -36.02 45.63
CA GLN A 368 -68.37 -35.99 46.58
C GLN A 368 -67.21 -35.12 46.13
N LEU A 369 -66.92 -35.04 44.83
CA LEU A 369 -65.88 -34.14 44.30
C LEU A 369 -66.24 -32.65 44.41
N VAL A 370 -67.53 -32.32 44.34
CA VAL A 370 -68.04 -30.94 44.53
C VAL A 370 -68.05 -30.51 46.00
N THR A 371 -68.01 -31.43 46.94
CA THR A 371 -67.98 -31.15 48.38
C THR A 371 -66.57 -31.11 48.98
N MET A 372 -65.53 -31.51 48.27
CA MET A 372 -64.12 -31.30 48.70
C MET A 372 -63.61 -29.92 48.25
N LYS A 373 -63.70 -28.98 49.17
CA LYS A 373 -63.07 -27.67 49.09
C LYS A 373 -61.59 -27.77 49.40
#